data_f6efa973377557633b618dc310a0d62d
#
_entry.id   f6efa973377557633b618dc310a0d62d
#
_cell.length_a   1.000
_cell.length_b   1.000
_cell.length_c   1.000
_cell.angle_alpha   90.00
_cell.angle_beta   90.00
_cell.angle_gamma   90.00
#
_symmetry.space_group_name_H-M   'P 1'
#
loop_
_entity.id
_entity.type
_entity.pdbx_description
1 polymer ?
#
loop_
_entity_poly.entity_id
_entity_poly.type
_entity_poly.pdbx_seq_one_letter_code
_entity_poly.pdbx_strand_id
1 'polypeptide(L)' 'MPHPLTIVFDQRIPMRDGVTLSADVILPQAARQGGRFPCILVRTPYVKASAARYELGRWFAERGYAV' A
#
# COMPACT_ATOMS: atom_id res chain seq x y z
N MET A 1 5.43 3.39 -19.26
CA MET A 1 4.80 2.09 -18.98
C MET A 1 4.48 1.99 -17.50
N PRO A 2 3.30 1.53 -17.13
CA PRO A 2 3.01 1.31 -15.71
C PRO A 2 3.90 0.22 -15.15
N HIS A 3 4.24 0.34 -13.86
CA HIS A 3 5.02 -0.67 -13.17
C HIS A 3 4.15 -1.91 -12.91
N PRO A 4 4.72 -3.13 -13.00
CA PRO A 4 4.04 -4.29 -12.44
C PRO A 4 3.84 -4.10 -10.95
N LEU A 5 2.72 -4.59 -10.43
CA LEU A 5 2.31 -4.33 -9.05
C LEU A 5 2.39 -5.58 -8.19
N THR A 6 2.63 -5.35 -6.90
CA THR A 6 2.48 -6.33 -5.85
C THR A 6 1.55 -5.76 -4.79
N ILE A 7 0.58 -6.55 -4.36
CA ILE A 7 -0.32 -6.17 -3.27
C ILE A 7 -0.04 -7.09 -2.09
N VAL A 8 0.25 -6.50 -0.94
CA VAL A 8 0.49 -7.23 0.30
C VAL A 8 -0.67 -6.91 1.24
N PHE A 9 -1.45 -7.94 1.58
CA PHE A 9 -2.65 -7.76 2.38
C PHE A 9 -2.34 -7.93 3.87
N ASP A 10 -3.10 -7.22 4.68
CA ASP A 10 -3.18 -7.41 6.13
C ASP A 10 -1.81 -7.37 6.81
N GLN A 11 -1.02 -6.37 6.46
CA GLN A 11 0.25 -6.12 7.16
C GLN A 11 -0.04 -5.52 8.53
N ARG A 12 0.54 -6.10 9.56
CA ARG A 12 0.35 -5.65 10.94
C ARG A 12 1.34 -4.55 11.27
N ILE A 13 0.83 -3.40 11.66
CA ILE A 13 1.65 -2.26 12.02
C ILE A 13 1.53 -2.05 13.52
N PRO A 14 2.61 -2.33 14.29
CA PRO A 14 2.55 -2.16 15.74
C PRO A 14 2.49 -0.68 16.12
N MET A 15 1.63 -0.38 17.06
CA MET A 15 1.50 0.95 17.63
C MET A 15 2.22 1.01 18.97
N ARG A 16 2.43 2.23 19.44
CA ARG A 16 3.17 2.48 20.69
C ARG A 16 2.50 1.86 21.91
N ASP A 17 1.18 1.73 21.90
CA ASP A 17 0.40 1.17 23.00
C ASP A 17 0.27 -0.37 22.94
N GLY A 18 0.93 -1.01 21.98
CA GLY A 18 0.88 -2.46 21.81
C GLY A 18 -0.24 -2.96 20.89
N VAL A 19 -1.14 -2.09 20.47
CA VAL A 19 -2.17 -2.43 19.51
C VAL A 19 -1.56 -2.47 18.11
N THR A 20 -1.98 -3.43 17.28
CA THR A 20 -1.56 -3.48 15.89
C THR A 20 -2.66 -3.02 14.96
N LEU A 21 -2.30 -2.28 13.94
CA LEU A 21 -3.22 -1.88 12.88
C LEU A 21 -3.03 -2.78 11.67
N SER A 22 -4.10 -3.01 10.93
CA SER A 22 -4.05 -3.76 9.69
C SER A 22 -3.93 -2.80 8.51
N ALA A 23 -3.01 -3.08 7.60
CA ALA A 23 -2.82 -2.26 6.41
C ALA A 23 -2.70 -3.16 5.18
N ASP A 24 -3.19 -2.67 4.06
CA ASP A 24 -2.89 -3.26 2.76
C ASP A 24 -1.88 -2.35 2.06
N VAL A 25 -0.89 -2.96 1.42
CA VAL A 25 0.21 -2.23 0.78
C VAL A 25 0.21 -2.57 -0.70
N ILE A 26 0.17 -1.55 -1.53
CA ILE A 26 0.25 -1.70 -2.99
C ILE A 26 1.59 -1.11 -3.43
N LEU A 27 2.41 -1.94 -4.05
CA LEU A 27 3.79 -1.59 -4.39
C LEU A 27 4.07 -1.79 -5.87
N PRO A 28 4.90 -0.94 -6.48
CA PRO A 28 5.60 -1.36 -7.68
C PRO A 28 6.44 -2.60 -7.36
N GLN A 29 6.44 -3.57 -8.24
CA GLN A 29 7.16 -4.83 -7.98
C GLN A 29 8.64 -4.60 -7.74
N ALA A 30 9.23 -3.60 -8.37
CA ALA A 30 10.64 -3.24 -8.18
C ALA A 30 10.97 -2.87 -6.74
N ALA A 31 9.99 -2.43 -5.94
CA ALA A 31 10.22 -2.14 -4.53
C ALA A 31 10.64 -3.37 -3.73
N ARG A 32 10.18 -4.55 -4.14
CA ARG A 32 10.57 -5.81 -3.48
C ARG A 32 11.98 -6.25 -3.87
N GLN A 33 12.54 -5.65 -4.89
CA GLN A 33 13.90 -5.94 -5.37
C GLN A 33 14.89 -4.87 -4.91
N GLY A 34 14.54 -4.13 -3.87
CA GLY A 34 15.38 -3.10 -3.29
C GLY A 34 15.16 -1.69 -3.85
N GLY A 35 14.20 -1.52 -4.75
CA GLY A 35 13.84 -0.20 -5.25
C GLY A 35 13.19 0.65 -4.17
N ARG A 36 13.39 1.96 -4.23
CA ARG A 36 12.80 2.90 -3.31
C ARG A 36 11.83 3.81 -4.05
N PHE A 37 10.67 4.02 -3.44
CA PHE A 37 9.61 4.81 -4.04
C PHE A 37 8.98 5.70 -2.97
N PRO A 38 8.51 6.90 -3.35
CA PRO A 38 7.75 7.71 -2.42
C PRO A 38 6.48 6.98 -1.98
N CYS A 39 6.06 7.20 -0.76
CA CYS A 39 4.92 6.50 -0.17
C CYS A 39 3.74 7.45 -0.01
N ILE A 40 2.56 6.96 -0.39
CA ILE A 40 1.30 7.64 -0.14
C ILE A 40 0.56 6.85 0.93
N LEU A 41 0.28 7.48 2.06
CA LEU A 41 -0.43 6.86 3.17
C LEU A 41 -1.88 7.30 3.17
N VAL A 42 -2.79 6.32 3.15
CA VAL A 42 -4.22 6.57 3.31
C VAL A 42 -4.65 5.93 4.62
N ARG A 43 -5.24 6.73 5.51
CA ARG A 43 -5.75 6.25 6.79
C ARG A 43 -7.27 6.35 6.79
N THR A 44 -7.92 5.34 7.36
CA THR A 44 -9.38 5.32 7.41
C THR A 44 -9.85 4.49 8.61
N PRO A 45 -10.92 4.92 9.31
CA PRO A 45 -11.59 4.08 10.29
C PRO A 45 -12.58 3.10 9.64
N TYR A 46 -12.78 3.19 8.33
CA TYR A 46 -13.73 2.36 7.59
C TYR A 46 -13.03 1.16 6.97
N VAL A 47 -13.78 0.39 6.19
CA VAL A 47 -13.23 -0.78 5.49
C VAL A 47 -12.12 -0.36 4.54
N LYS A 48 -10.92 -0.90 4.76
CA LYS A 48 -9.77 -0.57 3.91
C LYS A 48 -9.85 -1.23 2.53
N ALA A 49 -10.57 -2.33 2.42
CA ALA A 49 -10.62 -3.16 1.22
C ALA A 49 -11.78 -2.77 0.30
N SER A 50 -11.94 -1.46 0.04
CA SER A 50 -12.94 -1.02 -0.93
C SER A 50 -12.36 -0.99 -2.34
N ALA A 51 -13.21 -1.28 -3.34
CA ALA A 51 -12.77 -1.26 -4.73
C ALA A 51 -12.22 0.11 -5.14
N ALA A 52 -12.85 1.19 -4.69
CA ALA A 52 -12.38 2.53 -5.01
C ALA A 52 -10.99 2.82 -4.47
N ARG A 53 -10.68 2.32 -3.27
CA ARG A 53 -9.36 2.50 -2.67
C ARG A 53 -8.29 1.69 -3.38
N TYR A 54 -8.62 0.48 -3.79
CA TYR A 54 -7.69 -0.33 -4.56
C TYR A 54 -7.41 0.28 -5.93
N GLU A 55 -8.43 0.80 -6.60
CA GLU A 55 -8.24 1.47 -7.88
C GLU A 55 -7.34 2.70 -7.76
N LEU A 56 -7.56 3.51 -6.73
CA LEU A 56 -6.73 4.68 -6.48
C LEU A 56 -5.29 4.28 -6.17
N GLY A 57 -5.13 3.27 -5.31
CA GLY A 57 -3.80 2.76 -4.96
C GLY A 57 -3.05 2.20 -6.16
N ARG A 58 -3.74 1.45 -7.00
CA ARG A 58 -3.15 0.92 -8.23
C ARG A 58 -2.72 2.03 -9.18
N TRP A 59 -3.54 3.05 -9.32
CA TRP A 59 -3.23 4.19 -10.18
C TRP A 59 -1.89 4.83 -9.79
N PHE A 60 -1.71 5.07 -8.49
CA PHE A 60 -0.46 5.64 -7.99
C PHE A 60 0.70 4.66 -8.06
N ALA A 61 0.47 3.39 -7.71
CA ALA A 61 1.53 2.39 -7.72
C ALA A 61 2.05 2.12 -9.15
N GLU A 62 1.17 2.16 -10.12
CA GLU A 62 1.55 2.03 -11.53
C GLU A 62 2.45 3.17 -11.99
N ARG A 63 2.47 4.27 -11.25
CA ARG A 63 3.28 5.45 -11.55
C ARG A 63 4.49 5.60 -10.63
N GLY A 64 4.81 4.55 -9.87
CA GLY A 64 6.03 4.51 -9.08
C GLY A 64 5.86 4.95 -7.63
N TYR A 65 4.67 4.86 -7.07
CA TYR A 65 4.42 5.15 -5.66
C TYR A 65 4.13 3.87 -4.89
N ALA A 66 4.63 3.77 -3.66
CA ALA A 66 4.14 2.82 -2.68
C ALA A 66 2.88 3.41 -2.02
N VAL A 67 1.81 2.63 -1.90
CA VAL A 67 0.55 3.11 -1.35
C VAL A 67 0.12 2.26 -0.16
#